data_19e68dce47bbf81e5a04cc777623491c
#
_entry.id   19e68dce47bbf81e5a04cc777623491c
#
_cell.length_a   1.000
_cell.length_b   1.000
_cell.length_c   1.000
_cell.angle_alpha   90.00
_cell.angle_beta   90.00
_cell.angle_gamma   90.00
#
_symmetry.space_group_name_H-M   'P 1'
#
loop_
_entity.id
_entity.type
_entity.pdbx_description
1 polymer ?
#
loop_
_entity_poly.entity_id
_entity_poly.type
_entity_poly.pdbx_seq_one_letter_code
_entity_poly.pdbx_strand_id
1 'polypeptide(L)'
;MTTHRAAAPPPSAPRLRVGLIGAGRAGVVVAAALARVGHVTVAVSAVSDDSRDRAALVLPGVPVVDATDVPKDADLVLLAVPEDDLTALVQGLVATSSLHPGQILVHLSPAQGIAPLEAAVGCDVLPLAIHPAVALAGRPSDVDRLVGASVAVTTLRALRPLAEALVLEIGGEPVWLEEEDRLAYAAALAAVRESITGVVGAAGTVLADCGVEHVDRILGPLAHSTTDEALEASSVSALSLIHI
;
A
#
# COMPACT_ATOMS: atom_id res chain seq x y z
N MET A 1 -35.16 40.20 -4.45
CA MET A 1 -34.72 38.97 -5.14
C MET A 1 -33.23 38.91 -5.04
N THR A 2 -32.71 38.16 -4.06
CA THR A 2 -31.29 38.01 -3.80
C THR A 2 -30.80 36.74 -4.53
N THR A 3 -30.11 36.93 -5.64
CA THR A 3 -29.51 35.80 -6.42
C THR A 3 -28.39 35.16 -5.62
N HIS A 4 -28.66 33.98 -5.10
CA HIS A 4 -27.63 33.10 -4.51
C HIS A 4 -26.67 32.64 -5.62
N ARG A 5 -25.50 33.27 -5.68
CA ARG A 5 -24.41 32.85 -6.55
C ARG A 5 -23.88 31.51 -5.98
N ALA A 6 -24.18 30.41 -6.67
CA ALA A 6 -23.63 29.11 -6.32
C ALA A 6 -22.11 29.21 -6.27
N ALA A 7 -21.50 28.80 -5.15
CA ALA A 7 -20.05 28.73 -5.03
C ALA A 7 -19.52 27.77 -6.10
N ALA A 8 -18.46 28.16 -6.79
CA ALA A 8 -17.76 27.29 -7.73
C ALA A 8 -17.29 26.02 -6.97
N PRO A 9 -17.38 24.85 -7.58
CA PRO A 9 -16.85 23.64 -6.95
C PRO A 9 -15.35 23.86 -6.65
N PRO A 10 -14.85 23.30 -5.53
CA PRO A 10 -13.42 23.41 -5.22
C PRO A 10 -12.58 22.87 -6.39
N PRO A 11 -11.41 23.45 -6.66
CA PRO A 11 -10.54 22.96 -7.72
C PRO A 11 -10.25 21.48 -7.44
N SER A 12 -10.48 20.62 -8.43
CA SER A 12 -10.10 19.20 -8.34
C SER A 12 -8.60 19.13 -8.06
N ALA A 13 -8.19 18.27 -7.11
CA ALA A 13 -6.77 18.02 -6.85
C ALA A 13 -6.01 17.74 -8.17
N PRO A 14 -4.77 18.22 -8.34
CA PRO A 14 -3.99 17.96 -9.53
C PRO A 14 -3.84 16.45 -9.74
N ARG A 15 -4.08 15.98 -10.97
CA ARG A 15 -3.93 14.57 -11.31
C ARG A 15 -2.47 14.27 -11.60
N LEU A 16 -1.93 13.28 -10.90
CA LEU A 16 -0.52 12.88 -11.01
C LEU A 16 -0.34 11.81 -12.07
N ARG A 17 0.80 11.83 -12.72
CA ARG A 17 1.31 10.71 -13.52
C ARG A 17 2.04 9.77 -12.57
N VAL A 18 1.62 8.52 -12.51
CA VAL A 18 2.12 7.51 -11.57
C VAL A 18 3.01 6.53 -12.30
N GLY A 19 4.23 6.36 -11.84
CA GLY A 19 5.13 5.28 -12.23
C GLY A 19 5.14 4.18 -11.16
N LEU A 20 5.20 2.91 -11.56
CA LEU A 20 5.29 1.79 -10.63
C LEU A 20 6.55 0.98 -10.88
N ILE A 21 7.46 0.93 -9.92
CA ILE A 21 8.63 0.04 -9.94
C ILE A 21 8.34 -1.18 -9.08
N GLY A 22 8.26 -2.35 -9.72
CA GLY A 22 7.86 -3.59 -9.10
C GLY A 22 6.35 -3.82 -9.12
N ALA A 23 5.87 -4.68 -10.02
CA ALA A 23 4.46 -5.07 -10.11
C ALA A 23 4.10 -6.15 -9.06
N GLY A 24 4.46 -5.90 -7.80
CA GLY A 24 4.07 -6.70 -6.65
C GLY A 24 2.56 -6.59 -6.36
N ARG A 25 2.05 -7.48 -5.50
CA ARG A 25 0.62 -7.54 -5.17
C ARG A 25 0.05 -6.22 -4.67
N ALA A 26 0.73 -5.57 -3.74
CA ALA A 26 0.30 -4.28 -3.20
C ALA A 26 0.48 -3.14 -4.21
N GLY A 27 1.61 -3.10 -4.93
CA GLY A 27 1.95 -2.04 -5.88
C GLY A 27 0.91 -1.84 -6.97
N VAL A 28 0.51 -2.93 -7.65
CA VAL A 28 -0.49 -2.84 -8.72
C VAL A 28 -1.87 -2.40 -8.20
N VAL A 29 -2.25 -2.82 -6.97
CA VAL A 29 -3.53 -2.46 -6.35
C VAL A 29 -3.55 -0.99 -5.96
N VAL A 30 -2.48 -0.48 -5.35
CA VAL A 30 -2.36 0.95 -5.00
C VAL A 30 -2.34 1.82 -6.26
N ALA A 31 -1.58 1.43 -7.30
CA ALA A 31 -1.58 2.14 -8.58
C ALA A 31 -2.98 2.15 -9.23
N ALA A 32 -3.71 1.02 -9.19
CA ALA A 32 -5.08 0.94 -9.70
C ALA A 32 -6.06 1.80 -8.87
N ALA A 33 -5.90 1.87 -7.55
CA ALA A 33 -6.70 2.72 -6.68
C ALA A 33 -6.51 4.21 -7.04
N LEU A 34 -5.26 4.64 -7.25
CA LEU A 34 -4.95 5.98 -7.72
C LEU A 34 -5.54 6.25 -9.12
N ALA A 35 -5.47 5.26 -10.03
CA ALA A 35 -6.08 5.39 -11.36
C ALA A 35 -7.61 5.55 -11.28
N ARG A 36 -8.28 4.87 -10.34
CA ARG A 36 -9.73 4.96 -10.13
C ARG A 36 -10.20 6.36 -9.75
N VAL A 37 -9.38 7.13 -9.07
CA VAL A 37 -9.67 8.54 -8.71
C VAL A 37 -9.12 9.54 -9.74
N GLY A 38 -8.57 9.07 -10.86
CA GLY A 38 -8.23 9.88 -12.03
C GLY A 38 -6.75 10.22 -12.17
N HIS A 39 -5.85 9.67 -11.36
CA HIS A 39 -4.42 9.67 -11.68
C HIS A 39 -4.15 8.76 -12.88
N VAL A 40 -3.00 8.92 -13.54
CA VAL A 40 -2.66 8.16 -14.74
C VAL A 40 -1.42 7.33 -14.49
N THR A 41 -1.54 6.00 -14.50
CA THR A 41 -0.34 5.15 -14.46
C THR A 41 0.32 5.19 -15.84
N VAL A 42 1.53 5.76 -15.90
CA VAL A 42 2.25 6.02 -17.16
C VAL A 42 3.25 4.92 -17.53
N ALA A 43 3.79 4.22 -16.54
CA ALA A 43 4.75 3.15 -16.76
C ALA A 43 4.78 2.18 -15.57
N VAL A 44 5.12 0.92 -15.84
CA VAL A 44 5.35 -0.10 -14.82
C VAL A 44 6.64 -0.86 -15.12
N SER A 45 7.41 -1.20 -14.08
CA SER A 45 8.53 -2.13 -14.20
C SER A 45 8.15 -3.48 -13.58
N ALA A 46 8.33 -4.56 -14.34
CA ALA A 46 8.02 -5.92 -13.93
C ALA A 46 9.05 -6.90 -14.49
N VAL A 47 9.72 -7.66 -13.62
CA VAL A 47 10.83 -8.52 -14.00
C VAL A 47 10.38 -9.97 -14.24
N SER A 48 9.61 -10.56 -13.31
CA SER A 48 9.12 -11.94 -13.45
C SER A 48 7.86 -12.01 -14.31
N ASP A 49 7.61 -13.20 -14.89
CA ASP A 49 6.37 -13.44 -15.67
C ASP A 49 5.13 -13.21 -14.79
N ASP A 50 5.12 -13.72 -13.56
CA ASP A 50 4.02 -13.47 -12.60
C ASP A 50 3.78 -11.98 -12.34
N SER A 51 4.82 -11.16 -12.32
CA SER A 51 4.68 -9.71 -12.13
C SER A 51 4.16 -9.02 -13.40
N ARG A 52 4.58 -9.48 -14.58
CA ARG A 52 4.06 -9.00 -15.88
C ARG A 52 2.59 -9.34 -16.08
N ASP A 53 2.21 -10.59 -15.76
CA ASP A 53 0.81 -11.04 -15.85
C ASP A 53 -0.08 -10.24 -14.89
N ARG A 54 0.41 -9.98 -13.69
CA ARG A 54 -0.31 -9.17 -12.71
C ARG A 54 -0.45 -7.71 -13.18
N ALA A 55 0.60 -7.13 -13.73
CA ALA A 55 0.55 -5.78 -14.31
C ALA A 55 -0.47 -5.73 -15.45
N ALA A 56 -0.45 -6.69 -16.36
CA ALA A 56 -1.40 -6.76 -17.49
C ALA A 56 -2.86 -6.92 -17.02
N LEU A 57 -3.08 -7.69 -15.95
CA LEU A 57 -4.42 -7.92 -15.39
C LEU A 57 -4.98 -6.68 -14.66
N VAL A 58 -4.17 -6.00 -13.85
CA VAL A 58 -4.63 -4.94 -12.93
C VAL A 58 -4.47 -3.54 -13.53
N LEU A 59 -3.48 -3.35 -14.39
CA LEU A 59 -3.14 -2.08 -15.05
C LEU A 59 -3.12 -2.27 -16.60
N PRO A 60 -4.24 -2.65 -17.22
CA PRO A 60 -4.27 -2.96 -18.63
C PRO A 60 -3.86 -1.75 -19.49
N GLY A 61 -3.00 -2.02 -20.48
CA GLY A 61 -2.54 -0.99 -21.42
C GLY A 61 -1.39 -0.10 -20.90
N VAL A 62 -0.95 -0.27 -19.65
CA VAL A 62 0.23 0.45 -19.12
C VAL A 62 1.50 -0.20 -19.68
N PRO A 63 2.42 0.58 -20.27
CA PRO A 63 3.67 0.05 -20.83
C PRO A 63 4.59 -0.50 -19.74
N VAL A 64 5.17 -1.69 -20.01
CA VAL A 64 6.22 -2.27 -19.16
C VAL A 64 7.56 -1.77 -19.68
N VAL A 65 8.34 -1.14 -18.80
CA VAL A 65 9.64 -0.52 -19.12
C VAL A 65 10.69 -0.91 -18.07
N ASP A 66 11.94 -0.56 -18.30
CA ASP A 66 13.00 -0.73 -17.30
C ASP A 66 12.77 0.17 -16.08
N ALA A 67 13.24 -0.26 -14.90
CA ALA A 67 13.03 0.47 -13.65
C ALA A 67 13.56 1.92 -13.70
N THR A 68 14.66 2.16 -14.41
CA THR A 68 15.27 3.48 -14.61
C THR A 68 14.49 4.40 -15.56
N ASP A 69 13.58 3.83 -16.35
CA ASP A 69 12.75 4.58 -17.28
C ASP A 69 11.40 5.00 -16.66
N VAL A 70 10.95 4.25 -15.63
CA VAL A 70 9.67 4.54 -14.95
C VAL A 70 9.57 5.98 -14.42
N PRO A 71 10.61 6.57 -13.77
CA PRO A 71 10.50 7.92 -13.23
C PRO A 71 10.42 9.04 -14.27
N LYS A 72 10.87 8.80 -15.52
CA LYS A 72 11.04 9.87 -16.56
C LYS A 72 9.81 10.74 -16.77
N ASP A 73 8.64 10.12 -16.77
CA ASP A 73 7.37 10.77 -17.04
C ASP A 73 6.40 10.74 -15.85
N ALA A 74 6.88 10.39 -14.66
CA ALA A 74 6.05 10.24 -13.47
C ALA A 74 6.21 11.44 -12.52
N ASP A 75 5.12 11.93 -11.98
CA ASP A 75 5.11 12.91 -10.88
C ASP A 75 5.20 12.18 -9.53
N LEU A 76 4.69 10.94 -9.46
CA LEU A 76 4.75 10.04 -8.31
C LEU A 76 5.30 8.69 -8.74
N VAL A 77 6.31 8.19 -8.04
CA VAL A 77 6.89 6.86 -8.26
C VAL A 77 6.61 5.97 -7.07
N LEU A 78 5.85 4.89 -7.30
CA LEU A 78 5.60 3.83 -6.32
C LEU A 78 6.71 2.78 -6.44
N LEU A 79 7.37 2.49 -5.30
CA LEU A 79 8.37 1.44 -5.16
C LEU A 79 7.71 0.26 -4.44
N ALA A 80 7.43 -0.82 -5.18
CA ALA A 80 6.78 -2.03 -4.67
C ALA A 80 7.64 -3.27 -4.90
N VAL A 81 8.92 -3.14 -4.61
CA VAL A 81 9.92 -4.20 -4.64
C VAL A 81 10.05 -4.88 -3.26
N PRO A 82 10.71 -6.06 -3.17
CA PRO A 82 11.08 -6.64 -1.90
C PRO A 82 11.84 -5.64 -1.02
N GLU A 83 11.65 -5.77 0.28
CA GLU A 83 12.22 -4.83 1.26
C GLU A 83 13.74 -4.77 1.22
N ASP A 84 14.39 -5.92 1.06
CA ASP A 84 15.86 -6.03 0.97
C ASP A 84 16.43 -5.33 -0.26
N ASP A 85 15.64 -5.19 -1.34
CA ASP A 85 16.05 -4.55 -2.59
C ASP A 85 15.82 -3.04 -2.61
N LEU A 86 15.02 -2.51 -1.68
CA LEU A 86 14.53 -1.13 -1.74
C LEU A 86 15.66 -0.09 -1.71
N THR A 87 16.58 -0.21 -0.77
CA THR A 87 17.72 0.72 -0.63
C THR A 87 18.63 0.69 -1.87
N ALA A 88 18.94 -0.51 -2.37
CA ALA A 88 19.79 -0.68 -3.55
C ALA A 88 19.11 -0.11 -4.81
N LEU A 89 17.79 -0.30 -4.94
CA LEU A 89 17.01 0.29 -6.02
C LEU A 89 17.10 1.82 -6.00
N VAL A 90 16.86 2.45 -4.85
CA VAL A 90 16.90 3.92 -4.72
C VAL A 90 18.29 4.45 -5.05
N GLN A 91 19.35 3.82 -4.55
CA GLN A 91 20.74 4.16 -4.89
C GLN A 91 20.99 4.05 -6.40
N GLY A 92 20.49 3.01 -7.06
CA GLY A 92 20.57 2.82 -8.50
C GLY A 92 19.85 3.92 -9.30
N LEU A 93 18.66 4.32 -8.88
CA LEU A 93 17.91 5.41 -9.50
C LEU A 93 18.64 6.75 -9.38
N VAL A 94 19.26 7.02 -8.24
CA VAL A 94 20.09 8.21 -8.01
C VAL A 94 21.35 8.18 -8.89
N ALA A 95 22.06 7.06 -8.91
CA ALA A 95 23.29 6.91 -9.69
C ALA A 95 23.07 7.06 -11.20
N THR A 96 21.90 6.66 -11.69
CA THR A 96 21.51 6.82 -13.10
C THR A 96 20.83 8.15 -13.42
N SER A 97 20.72 9.05 -12.44
CA SER A 97 20.01 10.34 -12.58
C SER A 97 18.58 10.17 -13.13
N SER A 98 17.91 9.09 -12.73
CA SER A 98 16.54 8.78 -13.18
C SER A 98 15.47 9.60 -12.47
N LEU A 99 15.80 10.16 -11.28
CA LEU A 99 14.88 10.95 -10.46
C LEU A 99 15.00 12.44 -10.83
N HIS A 100 13.94 13.20 -10.62
CA HIS A 100 13.91 14.64 -10.85
C HIS A 100 13.30 15.42 -9.67
N PRO A 101 13.66 16.69 -9.49
CA PRO A 101 13.16 17.52 -8.38
C PRO A 101 11.63 17.62 -8.33
N GLY A 102 11.09 17.58 -7.11
CA GLY A 102 9.65 17.68 -6.85
C GLY A 102 8.88 16.37 -7.04
N GLN A 103 9.54 15.29 -7.44
CA GLN A 103 8.94 13.98 -7.63
C GLN A 103 8.58 13.34 -6.27
N ILE A 104 7.39 12.80 -6.16
CA ILE A 104 6.96 12.06 -4.96
C ILE A 104 7.49 10.63 -5.07
N LEU A 105 8.30 10.22 -4.11
CA LEU A 105 8.85 8.86 -4.06
C LEU A 105 8.24 8.10 -2.89
N VAL A 106 7.46 7.07 -3.20
CA VAL A 106 6.66 6.32 -2.22
C VAL A 106 7.06 4.85 -2.23
N HIS A 107 7.32 4.26 -1.08
CA HIS A 107 7.42 2.80 -0.97
C HIS A 107 6.33 2.21 -0.08
N LEU A 108 6.13 0.88 -0.23
CA LEU A 108 5.05 0.13 0.42
C LEU A 108 5.57 -0.88 1.47
N SER A 109 6.82 -0.79 1.92
CA SER A 109 7.34 -1.67 2.97
C SER A 109 6.65 -1.40 4.31
N PRO A 110 6.21 -2.44 5.04
CA PRO A 110 5.68 -2.27 6.39
C PRO A 110 6.76 -1.94 7.43
N ALA A 111 7.97 -2.50 7.29
CA ALA A 111 9.00 -2.46 8.32
C ALA A 111 9.95 -1.25 8.23
N GLN A 112 9.87 -0.49 7.14
CA GLN A 112 10.75 0.65 6.90
C GLN A 112 9.94 1.95 6.80
N GLY A 113 10.46 3.02 7.38
CA GLY A 113 9.96 4.36 7.15
C GLY A 113 10.66 5.01 5.95
N ILE A 114 11.09 6.26 6.04
CA ILE A 114 11.71 6.96 4.91
C ILE A 114 13.23 6.76 4.79
N ALA A 115 13.87 6.07 5.72
CA ALA A 115 15.32 5.83 5.71
C ALA A 115 15.85 5.23 4.39
N PRO A 116 15.19 4.26 3.74
CA PRO A 116 15.65 3.73 2.45
C PRO A 116 15.66 4.75 1.32
N LEU A 117 14.90 5.84 1.45
CA LEU A 117 14.79 6.91 0.46
C LEU A 117 15.82 8.03 0.67
N GLU A 118 16.63 7.95 1.74
CA GLU A 118 17.57 9.02 2.13
C GLU A 118 18.53 9.38 1.00
N ALA A 119 19.04 8.40 0.25
CA ALA A 119 19.93 8.64 -0.88
C ALA A 119 19.29 9.55 -1.96
N ALA A 120 17.96 9.53 -2.10
CA ALA A 120 17.24 10.32 -3.09
C ALA A 120 16.89 11.74 -2.60
N VAL A 121 17.02 12.04 -1.31
CA VAL A 121 16.72 13.39 -0.76
C VAL A 121 17.58 14.46 -1.42
N GLY A 122 18.84 14.12 -1.74
CA GLY A 122 19.74 15.03 -2.50
C GLY A 122 19.28 15.36 -3.92
N CYS A 123 18.27 14.65 -4.44
CA CYS A 123 17.64 14.91 -5.74
C CYS A 123 16.36 15.77 -5.61
N ASP A 124 16.11 16.39 -4.45
CA ASP A 124 14.91 17.18 -4.14
C ASP A 124 13.59 16.41 -4.34
N VAL A 125 13.56 15.11 -4.07
CA VAL A 125 12.34 14.29 -4.08
C VAL A 125 11.58 14.40 -2.75
N LEU A 126 10.29 14.04 -2.77
CA LEU A 126 9.40 14.06 -1.61
C LEU A 126 9.21 12.63 -1.09
N PRO A 127 9.94 12.21 -0.03
CA PRO A 127 9.95 10.82 0.43
C PRO A 127 8.74 10.49 1.30
N LEU A 128 8.03 9.41 0.98
CA LEU A 128 6.90 8.86 1.72
C LEU A 128 7.03 7.34 1.88
N ALA A 129 6.68 6.84 3.06
CA ALA A 129 6.46 5.42 3.32
C ALA A 129 4.99 5.22 3.67
N ILE A 130 4.25 4.47 2.88
CA ILE A 130 2.85 4.11 3.14
C ILE A 130 2.69 2.59 3.11
N HIS A 131 1.89 2.04 4.01
CA HIS A 131 1.61 0.61 4.00
C HIS A 131 0.15 0.35 4.36
N PRO A 132 -0.69 -0.10 3.42
CA PRO A 132 -2.06 -0.53 3.71
C PRO A 132 -2.05 -1.80 4.59
N ALA A 133 -2.67 -1.73 5.77
CA ALA A 133 -2.74 -2.85 6.72
C ALA A 133 -3.83 -3.86 6.31
N VAL A 134 -3.80 -4.32 5.07
CA VAL A 134 -4.79 -5.24 4.51
C VAL A 134 -4.12 -6.28 3.60
N ALA A 135 -4.67 -7.50 3.58
CA ALA A 135 -4.16 -8.56 2.71
C ALA A 135 -4.57 -8.30 1.25
N LEU A 136 -3.57 -8.07 0.39
CA LEU A 136 -3.76 -7.85 -1.04
C LEU A 136 -3.19 -9.04 -1.82
N ALA A 137 -4.00 -9.61 -2.70
CA ALA A 137 -3.63 -10.72 -3.58
C ALA A 137 -3.11 -10.25 -4.96
N GLY A 138 -3.23 -8.95 -5.25
CA GLY A 138 -2.86 -8.36 -6.53
C GLY A 138 -3.92 -8.56 -7.61
N ARG A 139 -5.20 -8.53 -7.24
CA ARG A 139 -6.35 -8.66 -8.13
C ARG A 139 -7.06 -7.32 -8.29
N PRO A 140 -7.77 -7.09 -9.41
CA PRO A 140 -8.57 -5.85 -9.58
C PRO A 140 -9.59 -5.61 -8.45
N SER A 141 -10.18 -6.68 -7.90
CA SER A 141 -11.13 -6.61 -6.77
C SER A 141 -10.50 -6.18 -5.46
N ASP A 142 -9.18 -6.27 -5.30
CA ASP A 142 -8.51 -5.86 -4.07
C ASP A 142 -8.49 -4.34 -3.86
N VAL A 143 -8.77 -3.56 -4.91
CA VAL A 143 -8.91 -2.10 -4.81
C VAL A 143 -9.99 -1.72 -3.79
N ASP A 144 -11.07 -2.47 -3.74
CA ASP A 144 -12.17 -2.21 -2.79
C ASP A 144 -11.77 -2.53 -1.33
N ARG A 145 -10.75 -3.37 -1.12
CA ARG A 145 -10.21 -3.66 0.22
C ARG A 145 -9.43 -2.51 0.84
N LEU A 146 -9.02 -1.54 0.03
CA LEU A 146 -8.34 -0.33 0.53
C LEU A 146 -9.33 0.65 1.17
N VAL A 147 -10.63 0.56 0.82
CA VAL A 147 -11.64 1.46 1.35
C VAL A 147 -11.85 1.22 2.84
N GLY A 148 -11.57 2.23 3.66
CA GLY A 148 -11.62 2.16 5.12
C GLY A 148 -10.45 1.38 5.74
N ALA A 149 -9.48 0.90 4.96
CA ALA A 149 -8.32 0.24 5.51
C ALA A 149 -7.38 1.24 6.18
N SER A 150 -6.84 0.88 7.35
CA SER A 150 -5.78 1.66 7.99
C SER A 150 -4.51 1.60 7.12
N VAL A 151 -3.91 2.76 6.87
CA VAL A 151 -2.67 2.90 6.12
C VAL A 151 -1.60 3.53 7.01
N ALA A 152 -0.59 2.76 7.37
CA ALA A 152 0.54 3.27 8.12
C ALA A 152 1.35 4.26 7.28
N VAL A 153 1.65 5.44 7.84
CA VAL A 153 2.34 6.53 7.14
C VAL A 153 3.54 7.00 7.95
N THR A 154 4.71 7.06 7.30
CA THR A 154 5.90 7.73 7.84
C THR A 154 6.43 8.69 6.78
N THR A 155 6.62 9.94 7.15
CA THR A 155 7.17 10.98 6.26
C THR A 155 7.64 12.19 7.08
N LEU A 156 8.33 13.12 6.42
CA LEU A 156 8.69 14.40 7.00
C LEU A 156 7.43 15.19 7.39
N ARG A 157 7.48 15.90 8.52
CA ARG A 157 6.33 16.66 9.02
C ARG A 157 5.73 17.62 7.99
N ALA A 158 6.56 18.23 7.18
CA ALA A 158 6.12 19.15 6.11
C ALA A 158 5.33 18.45 5.00
N LEU A 159 5.51 17.13 4.82
CA LEU A 159 4.86 16.34 3.78
C LEU A 159 3.60 15.60 4.27
N ARG A 160 3.27 15.68 5.57
CA ARG A 160 2.07 15.03 6.13
C ARG A 160 0.77 15.36 5.37
N PRO A 161 0.48 16.61 4.98
CA PRO A 161 -0.73 16.91 4.21
C PRO A 161 -0.76 16.22 2.84
N LEU A 162 0.38 16.08 2.18
CA LEU A 162 0.50 15.36 0.91
C LEU A 162 0.25 13.86 1.11
N ALA A 163 0.87 13.27 2.11
CA ALA A 163 0.71 11.86 2.42
C ALA A 163 -0.74 11.51 2.83
N GLU A 164 -1.37 12.36 3.64
CA GLU A 164 -2.77 12.23 4.03
C GLU A 164 -3.70 12.28 2.80
N ALA A 165 -3.49 13.23 1.91
CA ALA A 165 -4.28 13.34 0.68
C ALA A 165 -4.17 12.08 -0.18
N LEU A 166 -2.96 11.54 -0.39
CA LEU A 166 -2.75 10.32 -1.17
C LEU A 166 -3.42 9.09 -0.51
N VAL A 167 -3.36 8.97 0.82
CA VAL A 167 -4.01 7.89 1.55
C VAL A 167 -5.52 7.96 1.42
N LEU A 168 -6.11 9.15 1.56
CA LEU A 168 -7.54 9.35 1.39
C LEU A 168 -7.99 9.08 -0.07
N GLU A 169 -7.18 9.45 -1.05
CA GLU A 169 -7.48 9.19 -2.47
C GLU A 169 -7.51 7.69 -2.81
N ILE A 170 -6.67 6.86 -2.19
CA ILE A 170 -6.77 5.40 -2.34
C ILE A 170 -7.90 4.78 -1.50
N GLY A 171 -8.63 5.59 -0.74
CA GLY A 171 -9.76 5.17 0.09
C GLY A 171 -9.38 4.73 1.51
N GLY A 172 -8.13 4.86 1.92
CA GLY A 172 -7.62 4.43 3.23
C GLY A 172 -7.73 5.51 4.31
N GLU A 173 -7.43 5.12 5.54
CA GLU A 173 -7.38 5.99 6.71
C GLU A 173 -5.93 6.08 7.22
N PRO A 174 -5.30 7.27 7.31
CA PRO A 174 -3.90 7.40 7.69
C PRO A 174 -3.69 7.12 9.18
N VAL A 175 -2.70 6.27 9.47
CA VAL A 175 -2.18 6.02 10.82
C VAL A 175 -0.72 6.43 10.83
N TRP A 176 -0.39 7.45 11.62
CA TRP A 176 0.96 7.98 11.68
C TRP A 176 1.86 7.10 12.53
N LEU A 177 2.97 6.64 11.96
CA LEU A 177 4.01 5.90 12.65
C LEU A 177 5.33 6.65 12.55
N GLU A 178 6.09 6.66 13.64
CA GLU A 178 7.47 7.15 13.61
C GLU A 178 8.40 6.06 13.02
N GLU A 179 9.60 6.46 12.60
CA GLU A 179 10.57 5.57 11.95
C GLU A 179 10.90 4.34 12.82
N GLU A 180 11.12 4.58 14.13
CA GLU A 180 11.47 3.56 15.11
C GLU A 180 10.39 2.51 15.38
N ASP A 181 9.12 2.85 15.13
CA ASP A 181 7.98 1.96 15.39
C ASP A 181 7.68 1.01 14.23
N ARG A 182 8.23 1.27 13.04
CA ARG A 182 7.95 0.51 11.83
C ARG A 182 8.26 -0.98 11.94
N LEU A 183 9.37 -1.33 12.54
CA LEU A 183 9.76 -2.73 12.70
C LEU A 183 8.80 -3.50 13.62
N ALA A 184 8.40 -2.89 14.74
CA ALA A 184 7.44 -3.48 15.66
C ALA A 184 6.05 -3.62 15.01
N TYR A 185 5.61 -2.60 14.26
CA TYR A 185 4.39 -2.65 13.47
C TYR A 185 4.40 -3.81 12.46
N ALA A 186 5.45 -3.94 11.67
CA ALA A 186 5.57 -5.01 10.68
C ALA A 186 5.55 -6.40 11.34
N ALA A 187 6.27 -6.56 12.47
CA ALA A 187 6.29 -7.82 13.22
C ALA A 187 4.89 -8.19 13.73
N ALA A 188 4.13 -7.23 14.25
CA ALA A 188 2.76 -7.47 14.71
C ALA A 188 1.84 -7.93 13.56
N LEU A 189 1.90 -7.27 12.40
CA LEU A 189 1.11 -7.66 11.22
C LEU A 189 1.51 -9.03 10.68
N ALA A 190 2.81 -9.33 10.64
CA ALA A 190 3.32 -10.63 10.21
C ALA A 190 2.82 -11.74 11.13
N ALA A 191 2.90 -11.55 12.46
CA ALA A 191 2.43 -12.52 13.45
C ALA A 191 0.94 -12.86 13.26
N VAL A 192 0.08 -11.86 13.07
CA VAL A 192 -1.36 -12.08 12.81
C VAL A 192 -1.56 -12.86 11.52
N ARG A 193 -0.93 -12.43 10.43
CA ARG A 193 -1.08 -13.08 9.13
C ARG A 193 -0.61 -14.53 9.13
N GLU A 194 0.55 -14.79 9.70
CA GLU A 194 1.13 -16.14 9.78
C GLU A 194 0.30 -17.07 10.66
N SER A 195 -0.13 -16.58 11.83
CA SER A 195 -0.97 -17.34 12.75
C SER A 195 -2.30 -17.73 12.11
N ILE A 196 -3.02 -16.77 11.51
CA ILE A 196 -4.30 -17.04 10.86
C ILE A 196 -4.11 -18.01 9.69
N THR A 197 -3.10 -17.77 8.83
CA THR A 197 -2.85 -18.64 7.68
C THR A 197 -2.49 -20.06 8.12
N GLY A 198 -1.65 -20.20 9.14
CA GLY A 198 -1.23 -21.50 9.66
C GLY A 198 -2.39 -22.28 10.28
N VAL A 199 -3.17 -21.62 11.15
CA VAL A 199 -4.32 -22.29 11.83
C VAL A 199 -5.40 -22.66 10.83
N VAL A 200 -5.78 -21.77 9.92
CA VAL A 200 -6.80 -22.05 8.90
C VAL A 200 -6.34 -23.15 7.95
N GLY A 201 -5.06 -23.14 7.55
CA GLY A 201 -4.49 -24.18 6.69
C GLY A 201 -4.51 -25.57 7.37
N ALA A 202 -4.06 -25.66 8.63
CA ALA A 202 -4.06 -26.92 9.39
C ALA A 202 -5.49 -27.46 9.59
N ALA A 203 -6.43 -26.61 10.00
CA ALA A 203 -7.83 -26.99 10.16
C ALA A 203 -8.44 -27.43 8.83
N GLY A 204 -8.07 -26.74 7.73
CA GLY A 204 -8.50 -27.09 6.37
C GLY A 204 -8.09 -28.51 5.97
N THR A 205 -6.85 -28.90 6.25
CA THR A 205 -6.36 -30.26 6.00
C THR A 205 -7.17 -31.30 6.78
N VAL A 206 -7.38 -31.09 8.08
CA VAL A 206 -8.15 -32.01 8.91
C VAL A 206 -9.59 -32.20 8.40
N LEU A 207 -10.27 -31.11 8.02
CA LEU A 207 -11.62 -31.20 7.48
C LEU A 207 -11.67 -31.92 6.12
N ALA A 208 -10.68 -31.69 5.26
CA ALA A 208 -10.57 -32.38 3.99
C ALA A 208 -10.37 -33.89 4.19
N ASP A 209 -9.55 -34.30 5.15
CA ASP A 209 -9.35 -35.71 5.53
C ASP A 209 -10.63 -36.35 6.09
N CYS A 210 -11.53 -35.56 6.69
CA CYS A 210 -12.87 -35.98 7.10
C CYS A 210 -13.90 -36.01 5.94
N GLY A 211 -13.48 -35.72 4.69
CA GLY A 211 -14.35 -35.75 3.52
C GLY A 211 -15.18 -34.47 3.32
N VAL A 212 -14.82 -33.37 3.93
CA VAL A 212 -15.49 -32.06 3.74
C VAL A 212 -15.03 -31.43 2.42
N GLU A 213 -15.93 -31.29 1.45
CA GLU A 213 -15.62 -30.74 0.13
C GLU A 213 -15.47 -29.20 0.10
N HIS A 214 -16.22 -28.48 0.96
CA HIS A 214 -16.26 -27.01 1.02
C HIS A 214 -15.77 -26.48 2.36
N VAL A 215 -14.49 -26.65 2.62
CA VAL A 215 -13.82 -26.28 3.87
C VAL A 215 -13.96 -24.76 4.15
N ASP A 216 -13.90 -23.93 3.11
CA ASP A 216 -14.05 -22.49 3.15
C ASP A 216 -15.40 -22.04 3.76
N ARG A 217 -16.48 -22.78 3.50
CA ARG A 217 -17.82 -22.49 4.05
C ARG A 217 -17.93 -22.73 5.54
N ILE A 218 -17.09 -23.59 6.09
CA ILE A 218 -17.03 -23.87 7.53
C ILE A 218 -16.04 -22.92 8.20
N LEU A 219 -14.80 -22.86 7.70
CA LEU A 219 -13.73 -22.10 8.34
C LEU A 219 -13.86 -20.59 8.15
N GLY A 220 -14.40 -20.15 7.01
CA GLY A 220 -14.52 -18.71 6.73
C GLY A 220 -15.35 -17.96 7.79
N PRO A 221 -16.63 -18.32 8.03
CA PRO A 221 -17.45 -17.66 9.04
C PRO A 221 -16.89 -17.79 10.45
N LEU A 222 -16.35 -18.98 10.82
CA LEU A 222 -15.76 -19.21 12.14
C LEU A 222 -14.52 -18.33 12.36
N ALA A 223 -13.59 -18.29 11.40
CA ALA A 223 -12.39 -17.48 11.50
C ALA A 223 -12.70 -15.97 11.61
N HIS A 224 -13.68 -15.48 10.85
CA HIS A 224 -14.11 -14.09 10.94
C HIS A 224 -14.68 -13.77 12.32
N SER A 225 -15.69 -14.52 12.79
CA SER A 225 -16.33 -14.25 14.09
C SER A 225 -15.35 -14.36 15.26
N THR A 226 -14.46 -15.36 15.25
CA THR A 226 -13.44 -15.51 16.30
C THR A 226 -12.43 -14.36 16.28
N THR A 227 -12.07 -13.86 15.10
CA THR A 227 -11.19 -12.70 14.99
C THR A 227 -11.86 -11.44 15.51
N ASP A 228 -13.15 -11.23 15.19
CA ASP A 228 -13.93 -10.09 15.68
C ASP A 228 -14.05 -10.10 17.21
N GLU A 229 -14.36 -11.26 17.81
CA GLU A 229 -14.40 -11.44 19.27
C GLU A 229 -13.04 -11.12 19.93
N ALA A 230 -11.93 -11.57 19.33
CA ALA A 230 -10.59 -11.29 19.84
C ALA A 230 -10.23 -9.80 19.78
N LEU A 231 -10.64 -9.12 18.72
CA LEU A 231 -10.42 -7.67 18.56
C LEU A 231 -11.25 -6.85 19.57
N GLU A 232 -12.51 -7.23 19.80
CA GLU A 232 -13.35 -6.62 20.83
C GLU A 232 -12.73 -6.76 22.22
N ALA A 233 -12.28 -7.97 22.59
CA ALA A 233 -11.62 -8.23 23.88
C ALA A 233 -10.33 -7.40 24.04
N SER A 234 -9.54 -7.27 22.99
CA SER A 234 -8.30 -6.47 23.00
C SER A 234 -8.57 -4.98 23.17
N SER A 235 -9.61 -4.45 22.54
CA SER A 235 -10.01 -3.05 22.62
C SER A 235 -10.47 -2.67 24.04
N VAL A 236 -11.20 -3.54 24.72
CA VAL A 236 -11.65 -3.35 26.11
C VAL A 236 -10.46 -3.33 27.07
N SER A 237 -9.46 -4.21 26.85
CA SER A 237 -8.24 -4.26 27.67
C SER A 237 -7.40 -2.97 27.54
N ALA A 238 -7.27 -2.43 26.34
CA ALA A 238 -6.53 -1.20 26.08
C ALA A 238 -7.18 0.03 26.76
N LEU A 239 -8.49 0.14 26.75
CA LEU A 239 -9.23 1.22 27.42
C LEU A 239 -9.09 1.16 28.96
N SER A 240 -8.96 -0.04 29.53
CA SER A 240 -8.78 -0.23 30.99
C SER A 240 -7.40 0.24 31.48
N LEU A 241 -6.38 0.26 30.62
CA LEU A 241 -5.02 0.71 30.98
C LEU A 241 -4.85 2.23 30.92
N ILE A 242 -5.75 2.95 30.27
CA ILE A 242 -5.70 4.44 30.16
C ILE A 242 -6.34 5.14 31.38
N HIS A 243 -7.04 4.40 32.22
CA HIS A 243 -7.74 4.95 33.40
C HIS A 243 -7.04 4.67 34.75
N ILE A 244 -5.75 4.30 34.75
CA ILE A 244 -4.87 4.26 35.91
C ILE A 244 -3.81 5.36 35.77
#